data_ac0f5f20fd96737af725faa447b7fd13
#
_entry.id   ac0f5f20fd96737af725faa447b7fd13
#
_cell.length_a   1.000
_cell.length_b   1.000
_cell.length_c   1.000
_cell.angle_alpha   90.00
_cell.angle_beta   90.00
_cell.angle_gamma   90.00
#
_symmetry.space_group_name_H-M   'P 1'
#
loop_
_entity.id
_entity.type
_entity.pdbx_description
1 polymer ?
#
loop_
_entity_poly.entity_id
_entity_poly.type
_entity_poly.pdbx_seq_one_letter_code
_entity_poly.pdbx_strand_id
1 'polypeptide(L)'
;MAAQKNNSNRISNLFGIKYPIIQGGMVWCAGWELASAVSNAGGLGIIGAGSMYPDVLKDQIKKCHAATSNPFAVNVPLLYPAVEEHMETIVSLKVPIVFTSAGSPKTWTSHLKSH
;
A
#
# COMPACT_ATOMS: atom_id res chain seq x y z
N MET A 1 -11.60 30.54 -8.29
CA MET A 1 -11.58 29.15 -7.84
C MET A 1 -12.19 29.12 -6.45
N ALA A 2 -13.28 28.44 -6.28
CA ALA A 2 -13.75 28.16 -4.94
C ALA A 2 -12.61 27.46 -4.22
N ALA A 3 -12.18 28.02 -3.07
CA ALA A 3 -11.33 27.28 -2.16
C ALA A 3 -11.97 25.90 -2.00
N GLN A 4 -11.27 24.86 -2.41
CA GLN A 4 -11.67 23.52 -2.02
C GLN A 4 -11.79 23.60 -0.51
N LYS A 5 -13.02 23.58 0.01
CA LYS A 5 -13.23 23.27 1.41
C LYS A 5 -12.41 22.02 1.62
N ASN A 6 -11.34 22.13 2.37
CA ASN A 6 -10.63 20.98 2.86
C ASN A 6 -11.72 20.09 3.43
N ASN A 7 -12.09 19.08 2.66
CA ASN A 7 -12.83 18.00 3.24
C ASN A 7 -11.87 17.40 4.25
N SER A 8 -12.00 17.86 5.50
CA SER A 8 -11.22 17.40 6.63
C SER A 8 -11.63 15.97 6.97
N ASN A 9 -11.61 15.10 5.94
CA ASN A 9 -11.87 13.69 6.10
C ASN A 9 -10.63 13.04 6.74
N ARG A 10 -10.83 12.38 7.86
CA ARG A 10 -9.74 11.73 8.61
C ARG A 10 -8.97 10.73 7.76
N ILE A 11 -9.64 10.01 6.88
CA ILE A 11 -9.02 8.99 6.02
C ILE A 11 -8.15 9.65 4.96
N SER A 12 -8.65 10.68 4.28
CA SER A 12 -7.87 11.43 3.30
C SER A 12 -6.62 12.05 3.93
N ASN A 13 -6.76 12.63 5.12
CA ASN A 13 -5.64 13.23 5.84
C ASN A 13 -4.64 12.19 6.34
N LEU A 14 -5.12 11.05 6.84
CA LEU A 14 -4.26 9.98 7.34
C LEU A 14 -3.36 9.41 6.23
N PHE A 15 -3.90 9.19 5.05
CA PHE A 15 -3.18 8.57 3.94
C PHE A 15 -2.57 9.58 2.96
N GLY A 16 -2.86 10.87 3.10
CA GLY A 16 -2.38 11.89 2.17
C GLY A 16 -2.98 11.77 0.77
N ILE A 17 -4.24 11.36 0.68
CA ILE A 17 -4.98 11.16 -0.56
C ILE A 17 -6.08 12.21 -0.73
N LYS A 18 -6.47 12.49 -1.97
CA LYS A 18 -7.48 13.52 -2.28
C LYS A 18 -8.90 13.06 -1.93
N TYR A 19 -9.23 11.82 -2.25
CA TYR A 19 -10.54 11.23 -2.00
C TYR A 19 -10.43 10.08 -1.02
N PRO A 20 -11.39 9.90 -0.09
CA PRO A 20 -11.37 8.80 0.88
C PRO A 20 -11.82 7.48 0.23
N ILE A 21 -11.17 7.11 -0.87
CA ILE A 21 -11.44 5.90 -1.64
C ILE A 21 -10.21 5.03 -1.62
N ILE A 22 -10.37 3.80 -1.17
CA ILE A 22 -9.30 2.81 -1.03
C ILE A 22 -9.62 1.62 -1.92
N GLN A 23 -8.73 1.33 -2.85
CA GLN A 23 -8.87 0.13 -3.69
C GLN A 23 -8.40 -1.09 -2.89
N GLY A 24 -9.12 -2.20 -3.00
CA GLY A 24 -8.74 -3.45 -2.34
C GLY A 24 -7.48 -4.08 -2.92
N GLY A 25 -6.62 -4.64 -2.06
CA GLY A 25 -5.46 -5.42 -2.46
C GLY A 25 -5.85 -6.82 -2.90
N MET A 26 -6.27 -6.98 -4.14
CA MET A 26 -6.78 -8.23 -4.68
C MET A 26 -5.68 -9.12 -5.22
N VAL A 27 -5.66 -10.38 -4.78
CA VAL A 27 -4.75 -11.42 -5.28
C VAL A 27 -4.91 -11.55 -6.81
N TRP A 28 -3.81 -11.61 -7.54
CA TRP A 28 -3.71 -11.71 -9.01
C TRP A 28 -4.19 -10.48 -9.79
N CYS A 29 -4.97 -9.60 -9.19
CA CYS A 29 -5.59 -8.47 -9.90
C CYS A 29 -4.98 -7.12 -9.53
N ALA A 30 -4.45 -6.97 -8.32
CA ALA A 30 -3.94 -5.70 -7.82
C ALA A 30 -2.40 -5.67 -7.86
N GLY A 31 -1.85 -5.42 -9.03
CA GLY A 31 -0.45 -5.13 -9.26
C GLY A 31 -0.16 -3.63 -9.29
N TRP A 32 1.04 -3.26 -9.72
CA TRP A 32 1.49 -1.87 -9.78
C TRP A 32 0.66 -1.01 -10.73
N GLU A 33 0.16 -1.58 -11.83
CA GLU A 33 -0.63 -0.84 -12.83
C GLU A 33 -1.91 -0.29 -12.21
N LEU A 34 -2.68 -1.14 -11.53
CA LEU A 34 -3.91 -0.72 -10.87
C LEU A 34 -3.61 0.20 -9.69
N ALA A 35 -2.66 -0.17 -8.84
CA ALA A 35 -2.32 0.62 -7.66
C ALA A 35 -1.86 2.03 -8.03
N SER A 36 -0.98 2.17 -9.00
CA SER A 36 -0.52 3.49 -9.44
C SER A 36 -1.62 4.31 -10.12
N ALA A 37 -2.48 3.68 -10.91
CA ALA A 37 -3.60 4.35 -11.56
C ALA A 37 -4.59 4.92 -10.53
N VAL A 38 -4.94 4.14 -9.51
CA VAL A 38 -5.82 4.61 -8.42
C VAL A 38 -5.18 5.74 -7.63
N SER A 39 -3.91 5.61 -7.27
CA SER A 39 -3.18 6.65 -6.53
C SER A 39 -3.04 7.93 -7.34
N ASN A 40 -2.79 7.84 -8.65
CA ASN A 40 -2.74 9.00 -9.54
C ASN A 40 -4.10 9.67 -9.72
N ALA A 41 -5.19 8.91 -9.60
CA ALA A 41 -6.55 9.45 -9.64
C ALA A 41 -7.01 10.11 -8.33
N GLY A 42 -6.22 10.02 -7.26
CA GLY A 42 -6.49 10.67 -5.98
C GLY A 42 -7.04 9.77 -4.88
N GLY A 43 -7.18 8.47 -5.13
CA GLY A 43 -7.49 7.46 -4.12
C GLY A 43 -6.23 6.82 -3.55
N LEU A 44 -6.39 5.73 -2.82
CA LEU A 44 -5.28 4.92 -2.34
C LEU A 44 -5.25 3.60 -3.12
N GLY A 45 -4.23 3.45 -3.96
CA GLY A 45 -3.94 2.20 -4.64
C GLY A 45 -3.24 1.21 -3.70
N ILE A 46 -3.56 -0.07 -3.81
CA ILE A 46 -2.96 -1.12 -2.97
C ILE A 46 -2.46 -2.27 -3.84
N ILE A 47 -1.20 -2.63 -3.66
CA ILE A 47 -0.62 -3.85 -4.23
C ILE A 47 -1.01 -5.04 -3.34
N GLY A 48 -1.60 -6.07 -3.92
CA GLY A 48 -1.97 -7.29 -3.21
C GLY A 48 -0.82 -8.30 -3.19
N ALA A 49 -0.11 -8.40 -2.06
CA ALA A 49 1.09 -9.25 -1.97
C ALA A 49 0.81 -10.74 -1.70
N GLY A 50 -0.45 -11.11 -1.46
CA GLY A 50 -0.81 -12.46 -1.00
C GLY A 50 -0.49 -13.61 -1.95
N SER A 51 -0.24 -13.34 -3.22
CA SER A 51 0.14 -14.34 -4.23
C SER A 51 1.53 -14.10 -4.81
N MET A 52 2.26 -13.14 -4.30
CA MET A 52 3.55 -12.73 -4.86
C MET A 52 4.72 -13.40 -4.13
N TYR A 53 5.63 -13.98 -4.86
CA TYR A 53 6.96 -14.30 -4.33
C TYR A 53 7.69 -12.99 -3.96
N PRO A 54 8.64 -13.02 -3.02
CA PRO A 54 9.32 -11.80 -2.57
C PRO A 54 9.97 -10.96 -3.68
N ASP A 55 10.58 -11.60 -4.65
CA ASP A 55 11.20 -10.92 -5.80
C ASP A 55 10.15 -10.25 -6.72
N VAL A 56 9.00 -10.89 -6.89
CA VAL A 56 7.87 -10.33 -7.64
C VAL A 56 7.34 -9.10 -6.92
N LEU A 57 7.11 -9.18 -5.62
CA LEU A 57 6.67 -8.02 -4.82
C LEU A 57 7.65 -6.85 -4.92
N LYS A 58 8.94 -7.14 -4.83
CA LYS A 58 10.00 -6.14 -4.98
C LYS A 58 9.92 -5.42 -6.33
N ASP A 59 9.74 -6.14 -7.41
CA ASP A 59 9.57 -5.58 -8.75
C ASP A 59 8.32 -4.72 -8.85
N GLN A 60 7.19 -5.21 -8.34
CA GLN A 60 5.91 -4.48 -8.33
C GLN A 60 6.01 -3.16 -7.55
N ILE A 61 6.64 -3.15 -6.40
CA ILE A 61 6.85 -1.93 -5.60
C ILE A 61 7.72 -0.93 -6.35
N LYS A 62 8.82 -1.37 -6.95
CA LYS A 62 9.70 -0.49 -7.74
C LYS A 62 8.96 0.15 -8.92
N LYS A 63 8.18 -0.64 -9.64
CA LYS A 63 7.38 -0.15 -10.77
C LYS A 63 6.31 0.84 -10.30
N CYS A 64 5.68 0.59 -9.16
CA CYS A 64 4.70 1.51 -8.59
C CYS A 64 5.35 2.84 -8.18
N HIS A 65 6.50 2.83 -7.53
CA HIS A 65 7.26 4.05 -7.22
C HIS A 65 7.64 4.85 -8.47
N ALA A 66 7.95 4.17 -9.57
CA ALA A 66 8.26 4.83 -10.85
C ALA A 66 7.01 5.42 -11.52
N ALA A 67 5.84 4.82 -11.32
CA ALA A 67 4.60 5.18 -12.00
C ALA A 67 3.77 6.25 -11.26
N THR A 68 4.01 6.47 -9.97
CA THR A 68 3.30 7.47 -9.18
C THR A 68 4.20 8.14 -8.15
N SER A 69 4.01 9.43 -7.94
CA SER A 69 4.58 10.17 -6.80
C SER A 69 3.61 10.23 -5.62
N ASN A 70 2.40 9.74 -5.78
CA ASN A 70 1.38 9.73 -4.75
C ASN A 70 1.51 8.51 -3.84
N PRO A 71 0.97 8.56 -2.61
CA PRO A 71 0.99 7.42 -1.71
C PRO A 71 0.27 6.21 -2.29
N PHE A 72 0.84 5.04 -2.07
CA PHE A 72 0.21 3.75 -2.33
C PHE A 72 0.49 2.82 -1.15
N ALA A 73 -0.21 1.71 -1.08
CA ALA A 73 -0.06 0.74 -0.02
C ALA A 73 0.27 -0.66 -0.56
N VAL A 74 0.72 -1.51 0.33
CA VAL A 74 0.84 -2.96 0.10
C VAL A 74 -0.02 -3.69 1.12
N ASN A 75 -0.85 -4.60 0.68
CA ASN A 75 -1.58 -5.53 1.54
C ASN A 75 -0.77 -6.80 1.75
N VAL A 76 -0.50 -7.13 3.00
CA VAL A 76 0.27 -8.32 3.38
C VAL A 76 -0.59 -9.25 4.25
N PRO A 77 -1.03 -10.38 3.69
CA PRO A 77 -1.62 -11.45 4.51
C PRO A 77 -0.56 -12.08 5.41
N LEU A 78 -0.79 -12.04 6.71
CA LEU A 78 0.20 -12.50 7.70
C LEU A 78 0.35 -14.01 7.78
N LEU A 79 -0.55 -14.76 7.14
CA LEU A 79 -0.45 -16.22 6.99
C LEU A 79 0.45 -16.65 5.82
N TYR A 80 0.93 -15.70 5.01
CA TYR A 80 1.81 -16.02 3.90
C TYR A 80 3.17 -16.52 4.39
N PRO A 81 3.70 -17.65 3.86
CA PRO A 81 4.94 -18.25 4.40
C PRO A 81 6.16 -17.34 4.35
N ALA A 82 6.26 -16.46 3.36
CA ALA A 82 7.38 -15.54 3.20
C ALA A 82 7.07 -14.14 3.75
N VAL A 83 6.24 -14.01 4.77
CA VAL A 83 5.82 -12.72 5.33
C VAL A 83 7.01 -11.87 5.81
N GLU A 84 8.02 -12.47 6.40
CA GLU A 84 9.22 -11.75 6.87
C GLU A 84 9.96 -11.09 5.70
N GLU A 85 10.18 -11.82 4.62
CA GLU A 85 10.81 -11.28 3.42
C GLU A 85 9.97 -10.18 2.77
N HIS A 86 8.63 -10.31 2.79
CA HIS A 86 7.73 -9.24 2.35
C HIS A 86 7.89 -7.99 3.21
N MET A 87 7.94 -8.13 4.52
CA MET A 87 8.12 -6.98 5.42
C MET A 87 9.46 -6.30 5.25
N GLU A 88 10.54 -7.06 5.09
CA GLU A 88 11.87 -6.51 4.80
C GLU A 88 11.89 -5.74 3.48
N THR A 89 11.28 -6.28 2.45
CA THR A 89 11.16 -5.62 1.14
C THR A 89 10.38 -4.30 1.25
N ILE A 90 9.27 -4.30 1.96
CA ILE A 90 8.42 -3.12 2.19
C ILE A 90 9.20 -2.01 2.90
N VAL A 91 9.91 -2.35 3.97
CA VAL A 91 10.72 -1.41 4.73
C VAL A 91 11.88 -0.88 3.88
N SER A 92 12.62 -1.76 3.21
CA SER A 92 13.78 -1.37 2.40
C SER A 92 13.42 -0.47 1.22
N LEU A 93 12.25 -0.66 0.62
CA LEU A 93 11.75 0.13 -0.50
C LEU A 93 10.86 1.31 -0.07
N LYS A 94 10.75 1.56 1.24
CA LYS A 94 10.03 2.72 1.81
C LYS A 94 8.58 2.83 1.33
N VAL A 95 7.85 1.73 1.35
CA VAL A 95 6.42 1.74 1.11
C VAL A 95 5.73 2.55 2.21
N PRO A 96 4.94 3.57 1.87
CA PRO A 96 4.42 4.50 2.90
C PRO A 96 3.32 3.91 3.78
N ILE A 97 2.56 2.95 3.27
CA ILE A 97 1.37 2.43 3.95
C ILE A 97 1.30 0.91 3.78
N VAL A 98 1.03 0.21 4.88
CA VAL A 98 0.88 -1.25 4.90
C VAL A 98 -0.46 -1.63 5.50
N PHE A 99 -1.19 -2.49 4.82
CA PHE A 99 -2.39 -3.14 5.34
C PHE A 99 -2.07 -4.58 5.67
N THR A 100 -2.12 -4.93 6.94
CA THR A 100 -1.99 -6.33 7.37
C THR A 100 -3.35 -7.00 7.41
N SER A 101 -3.42 -8.24 6.98
CA SER A 101 -4.64 -9.05 6.99
C SER A 101 -4.33 -10.50 7.38
N ALA A 102 -5.37 -11.28 7.64
CA ALA A 102 -5.25 -12.71 7.96
C ALA A 102 -4.25 -13.01 9.08
N GLY A 103 -4.35 -12.29 10.18
CA GLY A 103 -3.50 -12.47 11.35
C GLY A 103 -3.60 -11.30 12.34
N SER A 104 -2.83 -11.37 13.41
CA SER A 104 -2.83 -10.31 14.44
C SER A 104 -1.99 -9.10 13.99
N PRO A 105 -2.56 -7.89 14.02
CA PRO A 105 -1.78 -6.68 13.71
C PRO A 105 -0.67 -6.40 14.73
N LYS A 106 -0.73 -6.99 15.91
CA LYS A 106 0.27 -6.78 16.98
C LYS A 106 1.67 -7.26 16.58
N THR A 107 1.76 -8.26 15.73
CA THR A 107 3.05 -8.89 15.38
C THR A 107 4.00 -7.94 14.67
N TRP A 108 3.49 -7.14 13.73
CA TRP A 108 4.33 -6.32 12.85
C TRP A 108 4.17 -4.82 13.02
N THR A 109 3.13 -4.36 13.72
CA THR A 109 2.81 -2.93 13.81
C THR A 109 3.96 -2.10 14.36
N SER A 110 4.57 -2.53 15.45
CA SER A 110 5.70 -1.79 16.07
C SER A 110 6.91 -1.74 15.14
N HIS A 111 7.22 -2.84 14.47
CA HIS A 111 8.32 -2.91 13.52
C HIS A 111 8.09 -1.96 12.34
N LEU A 112 6.92 -1.97 11.73
CA LEU A 112 6.59 -1.10 10.61
C LEU A 112 6.58 0.38 11.01
N LYS A 113 6.07 0.70 12.19
CA LYS A 113 6.04 2.09 12.68
C LYS A 113 7.41 2.65 13.04
N SER A 114 8.40 1.81 13.31
CA SER A 114 9.76 2.25 13.64
C SER A 114 10.60 2.58 12.41
N HIS A 115 10.10 2.36 11.23
CA HIS A 115 10.75 2.62 9.95
C HIS A 115 9.93 3.55 9.08
#